data_ab71c046c1af4c6e8dbb52f4e8efe9f0
#
_entry.id   ab71c046c1af4c6e8dbb52f4e8efe9f0
#
_cell.length_a   1.000
_cell.length_b   1.000
_cell.length_c   1.000
_cell.angle_alpha   90.00
_cell.angle_beta   90.00
_cell.angle_gamma   90.00
#
_symmetry.space_group_name_H-M   'P 1'
#
loop_
_entity.id
_entity.type
_entity.pdbx_description
1 polymer ?
#
loop_
_entity_poly.entity_id
_entity_poly.type
_entity_poly.pdbx_seq_one_letter_code
_entity_poly.pdbx_strand_id
1 'polypeptide(L)'
;MFLSKSAVKAVNIFKAIGIFLLCITALLFSKECSKGAENGIGLCLSTLVPSLFPFMVLASYITDSGLAEKIGRHLSWLTKPLFRLDGCFASAIILSLVGGYPVGAKTVNSLYKKGAASESECKRAGLFLVCSGPGFLVNFIGVQLYSSIEVGFIIFAAQCISVFILGFALKFVCRNKVDDNSNSETLIKKKKKGDALVK
;
A
#
# COMPACT_ATOMS: atom_id res chain seq x y z
N MET A 1 -15.53 5.87 25.19
CA MET A 1 -14.70 6.74 26.04
C MET A 1 -14.82 8.16 25.48
N PHE A 2 -15.78 8.94 26.02
CA PHE A 2 -16.13 10.28 25.56
C PHE A 2 -15.08 11.28 26.07
N LEU A 3 -14.22 11.76 25.18
CA LEU A 3 -13.39 12.93 25.48
C LEU A 3 -14.29 14.13 25.74
N SER A 4 -14.14 14.78 26.89
CA SER A 4 -14.87 15.99 27.28
C SER A 4 -14.76 17.04 26.16
N LYS A 5 -15.87 17.75 25.86
CA LYS A 5 -15.89 18.84 24.87
C LYS A 5 -14.80 19.89 25.09
N SER A 6 -14.38 20.09 26.34
CA SER A 6 -13.26 20.97 26.70
C SER A 6 -11.91 20.44 26.23
N ALA A 7 -11.65 19.13 26.32
CA ALA A 7 -10.42 18.51 25.84
C ALA A 7 -10.29 18.60 24.31
N VAL A 8 -11.37 18.42 23.58
CA VAL A 8 -11.39 18.57 22.12
C VAL A 8 -11.11 20.02 21.70
N LYS A 9 -11.68 21.00 22.41
CA LYS A 9 -11.38 22.43 22.18
C LYS A 9 -9.90 22.76 22.45
N ALA A 10 -9.35 22.28 23.56
CA ALA A 10 -7.94 22.48 23.88
C ALA A 10 -7.01 21.88 22.82
N VAL A 11 -7.27 20.68 22.34
CA VAL A 11 -6.51 20.04 21.26
C VAL A 11 -6.60 20.84 19.95
N ASN A 12 -7.79 21.37 19.61
CA ASN A 12 -7.94 22.18 18.41
C ASN A 12 -7.23 23.53 18.50
N ILE A 13 -7.23 24.18 19.66
CA ILE A 13 -6.48 25.42 19.92
C ILE A 13 -4.98 25.15 19.81
N PHE A 14 -4.48 24.07 20.41
CA PHE A 14 -3.08 23.69 20.32
C PHE A 14 -2.63 23.39 18.88
N LYS A 15 -3.47 22.73 18.09
CA LYS A 15 -3.23 22.50 16.66
C LYS A 15 -3.19 23.83 15.88
N ALA A 16 -4.14 24.75 16.16
CA ALA A 16 -4.18 26.05 15.49
C ALA A 16 -2.94 26.88 15.79
N ILE A 17 -2.50 26.92 17.05
CA ILE A 17 -1.25 27.60 17.46
C ILE A 17 -0.05 26.96 16.76
N GLY A 18 0.04 25.62 16.70
CA GLY A 18 1.12 24.91 16.01
C GLY A 18 1.21 25.24 14.53
N ILE A 19 0.06 25.27 13.83
CA ILE A 19 0.00 25.66 12.42
C ILE A 19 0.42 27.10 12.22
N PHE A 20 -0.05 28.02 13.08
CA PHE A 20 0.31 29.44 13.01
C PHE A 20 1.81 29.66 13.23
N LEU A 21 2.39 28.98 14.20
CA LEU A 21 3.83 29.03 14.45
C LEU A 21 4.64 28.48 13.27
N LEU A 22 4.17 27.41 12.65
CA LEU A 22 4.80 26.83 11.47
C LEU A 22 4.73 27.77 10.26
N CYS A 23 3.62 28.48 10.07
CA CYS A 23 3.51 29.51 9.04
C CYS A 23 4.48 30.69 9.29
N ILE A 24 4.61 31.16 10.53
CA ILE A 24 5.56 32.24 10.87
C ILE A 24 6.99 31.77 10.60
N THR A 25 7.37 30.56 11.04
CA THR A 25 8.74 30.07 10.79
C THR A 25 9.01 29.90 9.29
N ALA A 26 8.05 29.44 8.51
CA ALA A 26 8.20 29.34 7.06
C ALA A 26 8.38 30.72 6.37
N LEU A 27 7.72 31.75 6.88
CA LEU A 27 7.90 33.13 6.39
C LEU A 27 9.26 33.73 6.80
N LEU A 28 9.67 33.52 8.04
CA LEU A 28 10.96 34.05 8.55
C LEU A 28 12.15 33.38 7.86
N PHE A 29 12.05 32.09 7.56
CA PHE A 29 13.08 31.30 6.90
C PHE A 29 12.68 30.93 5.44
N SER A 30 12.07 31.88 4.73
CA SER A 30 11.54 31.64 3.38
C SER A 30 12.62 31.24 2.37
N LYS A 31 13.86 31.77 2.50
CA LYS A 31 14.99 31.39 1.65
C LYS A 31 15.38 29.93 1.82
N GLU A 32 15.51 29.47 3.05
CA GLU A 32 15.86 28.11 3.41
C GLU A 32 14.75 27.13 2.99
N CYS A 33 13.49 27.52 3.20
CA CYS A 33 12.33 26.76 2.77
C CYS A 33 12.28 26.63 1.24
N SER A 34 12.52 27.72 0.51
CA SER A 34 12.56 27.71 -0.97
C SER A 34 13.70 26.84 -1.49
N LYS A 35 14.90 26.96 -0.92
CA LYS A 35 16.05 26.11 -1.30
C LYS A 35 15.81 24.64 -0.98
N GLY A 36 15.19 24.34 0.15
CA GLY A 36 14.80 22.98 0.52
C GLY A 36 13.77 22.40 -0.46
N ALA A 37 12.77 23.19 -0.86
CA ALA A 37 11.77 22.78 -1.84
C ALA A 37 12.40 22.55 -3.22
N GLU A 38 13.27 23.43 -3.68
CA GLU A 38 14.01 23.30 -4.95
C GLU A 38 14.84 22.01 -4.98
N ASN A 39 15.60 21.75 -3.92
CA ASN A 39 16.39 20.52 -3.80
C ASN A 39 15.48 19.27 -3.77
N GLY A 40 14.38 19.31 -3.03
CA GLY A 40 13.41 18.21 -2.95
C GLY A 40 12.76 17.91 -4.30
N ILE A 41 12.32 18.94 -5.03
CA ILE A 41 11.77 18.79 -6.38
C ILE A 41 12.84 18.25 -7.34
N GLY A 42 14.06 18.78 -7.27
CA GLY A 42 15.18 18.30 -8.05
C GLY A 42 15.44 16.81 -7.87
N LEU A 43 15.50 16.34 -6.62
CA LEU A 43 15.64 14.90 -6.30
C LEU A 43 14.47 14.08 -6.80
N CYS A 44 13.24 14.58 -6.68
CA CYS A 44 12.07 13.89 -7.22
C CYS A 44 12.14 13.70 -8.74
N LEU A 45 12.47 14.77 -9.47
CA LEU A 45 12.48 14.74 -10.94
C LEU A 45 13.70 13.99 -11.48
N SER A 46 14.88 14.13 -10.87
CA SER A 46 16.11 13.52 -11.36
C SER A 46 16.27 12.05 -10.98
N THR A 47 15.66 11.62 -9.87
CA THR A 47 15.89 10.28 -9.32
C THR A 47 14.63 9.48 -9.13
N LEU A 48 13.65 10.02 -8.38
CA LEU A 48 12.45 9.23 -8.03
C LEU A 48 11.60 8.96 -9.27
N VAL A 49 11.32 9.97 -10.07
CA VAL A 49 10.48 9.79 -11.27
C VAL A 49 11.10 8.82 -12.26
N PRO A 50 12.37 8.98 -12.70
CA PRO A 50 12.99 8.04 -13.63
C PRO A 50 13.11 6.62 -13.09
N SER A 51 13.32 6.44 -11.78
CA SER A 51 13.45 5.11 -11.19
C SER A 51 12.12 4.40 -10.97
N LEU A 52 11.03 5.12 -10.69
CA LEU A 52 9.72 4.52 -10.41
C LEU A 52 8.84 4.40 -11.65
N PHE A 53 8.93 5.36 -12.57
CA PHE A 53 8.05 5.45 -13.73
C PHE A 53 8.05 4.20 -14.63
N PRO A 54 9.20 3.62 -15.03
CA PRO A 54 9.23 2.41 -15.84
C PRO A 54 8.52 1.23 -15.16
N PHE A 55 8.71 1.06 -13.86
CA PHE A 55 8.05 -0.01 -13.09
C PHE A 55 6.54 0.22 -12.97
N MET A 56 6.10 1.47 -12.84
CA MET A 56 4.66 1.79 -12.81
C MET A 56 3.99 1.52 -14.16
N VAL A 57 4.65 1.85 -15.27
CA VAL A 57 4.16 1.57 -16.62
C VAL A 57 4.07 0.06 -16.85
N LEU A 58 5.16 -0.67 -16.55
CA LEU A 58 5.22 -2.12 -16.70
C LEU A 58 4.13 -2.82 -15.86
N ALA A 59 3.96 -2.41 -14.62
CA ALA A 59 2.97 -2.98 -13.73
C ALA A 59 1.53 -2.66 -14.18
N SER A 60 1.29 -1.46 -14.69
CA SER A 60 -0.01 -1.13 -15.30
C SER A 60 -0.28 -2.02 -16.50
N TYR A 61 0.68 -2.18 -17.39
CA TYR A 61 0.57 -3.06 -18.56
C TYR A 61 0.27 -4.51 -18.16
N ILE A 62 1.01 -5.07 -17.17
CA ILE A 62 0.79 -6.43 -16.66
C ILE A 62 -0.62 -6.58 -16.08
N THR A 63 -1.11 -5.56 -15.35
CA THR A 63 -2.43 -5.58 -14.73
C THR A 63 -3.55 -5.48 -15.79
N ASP A 64 -3.39 -4.61 -16.77
CA ASP A 64 -4.42 -4.32 -17.76
C ASP A 64 -4.49 -5.40 -18.87
N SER A 65 -3.36 -6.05 -19.19
CA SER A 65 -3.27 -7.14 -20.16
C SER A 65 -3.80 -8.49 -19.66
N GLY A 66 -4.21 -8.61 -18.39
CA GLY A 66 -4.63 -9.88 -17.79
C GLY A 66 -3.48 -10.86 -17.47
N LEU A 67 -2.23 -10.46 -17.71
CA LEU A 67 -1.05 -11.27 -17.34
C LEU A 67 -0.97 -11.48 -15.83
N ALA A 68 -1.38 -10.48 -15.04
CA ALA A 68 -1.47 -10.57 -13.59
C ALA A 68 -2.33 -11.76 -13.13
N GLU A 69 -3.46 -11.99 -13.78
CA GLU A 69 -4.37 -13.09 -13.47
C GLU A 69 -3.77 -14.46 -13.84
N LYS A 70 -3.05 -14.53 -14.96
CA LYS A 70 -2.34 -15.76 -15.38
C LYS A 70 -1.22 -16.11 -14.40
N ILE A 71 -0.38 -15.14 -14.04
CA ILE A 71 0.69 -15.31 -13.04
C ILE A 71 0.10 -15.71 -11.70
N GLY A 72 -0.98 -15.04 -11.27
CA GLY A 72 -1.69 -15.35 -10.04
C GLY A 72 -2.19 -16.79 -9.96
N ARG A 73 -2.71 -17.31 -11.06
CA ARG A 73 -3.21 -18.69 -11.14
C ARG A 73 -2.09 -19.72 -10.93
N HIS A 74 -0.93 -19.51 -11.51
CA HIS A 74 0.22 -20.41 -11.34
C HIS A 74 0.81 -20.37 -9.92
N LEU A 75 0.76 -19.20 -9.25
CA LEU A 75 1.31 -19.04 -7.90
C LEU A 75 0.26 -19.22 -6.78
N SER A 76 -0.97 -19.59 -7.12
CA SER A 76 -2.04 -19.78 -6.13
C SER A 76 -1.72 -20.86 -5.09
N TRP A 77 -0.93 -21.88 -5.46
CA TRP A 77 -0.48 -22.93 -4.56
C TRP A 77 0.44 -22.39 -3.44
N LEU A 78 1.11 -21.27 -3.67
CA LEU A 78 2.01 -20.63 -2.70
C LEU A 78 1.26 -19.63 -1.81
N THR A 79 0.35 -18.83 -2.38
CA THR A 79 -0.35 -17.78 -1.65
C THR A 79 -1.41 -18.30 -0.70
N LYS A 80 -2.11 -19.36 -1.07
CA LYS A 80 -3.14 -19.98 -0.22
C LYS A 80 -2.58 -20.52 1.10
N PRO A 81 -1.53 -21.35 1.13
CA PRO A 81 -0.98 -21.85 2.39
C PRO A 81 -0.22 -20.78 3.18
N LEU A 82 0.44 -19.83 2.51
CA LEU A 82 1.30 -18.86 3.16
C LEU A 82 0.52 -17.69 3.76
N PHE A 83 -0.42 -17.11 2.99
CA PHE A 83 -1.12 -15.88 3.36
C PHE A 83 -2.64 -16.05 3.56
N ARG A 84 -3.20 -17.22 3.26
CA ARG A 84 -4.66 -17.44 3.19
C ARG A 84 -5.37 -16.41 2.31
N LEU A 85 -4.75 -16.01 1.23
CA LEU A 85 -5.30 -15.15 0.20
C LEU A 85 -5.55 -15.96 -1.06
N ASP A 86 -6.54 -15.55 -1.83
CA ASP A 86 -6.81 -16.22 -3.09
C ASP A 86 -5.66 -16.04 -4.08
N GLY A 87 -5.50 -16.94 -5.04
CA GLY A 87 -4.35 -16.94 -5.97
C GLY A 87 -4.18 -15.65 -6.77
N CYS A 88 -5.27 -14.90 -6.97
CA CYS A 88 -5.22 -13.61 -7.64
C CYS A 88 -4.30 -12.58 -6.94
N PHE A 89 -4.09 -12.70 -5.63
CA PHE A 89 -3.18 -11.83 -4.89
C PHE A 89 -1.70 -12.12 -5.10
N ALA A 90 -1.33 -13.26 -5.68
CA ALA A 90 0.07 -13.53 -6.01
C ALA A 90 0.65 -12.48 -6.95
N SER A 91 -0.13 -12.06 -7.94
CA SER A 91 0.27 -10.99 -8.85
C SER A 91 0.43 -9.66 -8.13
N ALA A 92 -0.48 -9.33 -7.20
CA ALA A 92 -0.39 -8.11 -6.42
C ALA A 92 0.87 -8.08 -5.53
N ILE A 93 1.26 -9.22 -4.95
CA ILE A 93 2.49 -9.36 -4.15
C ILE A 93 3.73 -9.11 -5.02
N ILE A 94 3.84 -9.78 -6.16
CA ILE A 94 4.98 -9.63 -7.07
C ILE A 94 5.06 -8.19 -7.58
N LEU A 95 3.95 -7.66 -8.07
CA LEU A 95 3.91 -6.31 -8.61
C LEU A 95 4.17 -5.24 -7.54
N SER A 96 3.78 -5.48 -6.29
CA SER A 96 4.11 -4.61 -5.17
C SER A 96 5.59 -4.63 -4.84
N LEU A 97 6.23 -5.80 -4.85
CA LEU A 97 7.67 -5.93 -4.60
C LEU A 97 8.51 -5.29 -5.70
N VAL A 98 8.07 -5.36 -6.97
CA VAL A 98 8.81 -4.80 -8.11
C VAL A 98 8.49 -3.32 -8.32
N GLY A 99 7.21 -2.96 -8.33
CA GLY A 99 6.76 -1.61 -8.65
C GLY A 99 6.53 -0.70 -7.44
N GLY A 100 6.63 -1.26 -6.24
CA GLY A 100 6.40 -0.53 -4.99
C GLY A 100 4.92 -0.37 -4.62
N TYR A 101 4.69 0.34 -3.52
CA TYR A 101 3.36 0.49 -2.93
C TYR A 101 2.28 1.10 -3.86
N PRO A 102 2.58 2.05 -4.76
CA PRO A 102 1.53 2.58 -5.64
C PRO A 102 0.97 1.51 -6.55
N VAL A 103 1.83 0.62 -7.02
CA VAL A 103 1.48 -0.49 -7.92
C VAL A 103 0.71 -1.57 -7.17
N GLY A 104 1.19 -1.96 -5.99
CA GLY A 104 0.51 -2.93 -5.13
C GLY A 104 -0.92 -2.49 -4.80
N ALA A 105 -1.09 -1.26 -4.35
CA ALA A 105 -2.41 -0.69 -4.05
C ALA A 105 -3.34 -0.64 -5.29
N LYS A 106 -2.81 -0.22 -6.44
CA LYS A 106 -3.56 -0.20 -7.72
C LYS A 106 -4.03 -1.60 -8.10
N THR A 107 -3.16 -2.60 -7.98
CA THR A 107 -3.48 -4.00 -8.33
C THR A 107 -4.55 -4.56 -7.40
N VAL A 108 -4.44 -4.38 -6.08
CA VAL A 108 -5.46 -4.79 -5.10
C VAL A 108 -6.81 -4.14 -5.40
N ASN A 109 -6.82 -2.83 -5.68
CA ASN A 109 -8.06 -2.11 -6.04
C ASN A 109 -8.66 -2.62 -7.36
N SER A 110 -7.83 -2.97 -8.34
CA SER A 110 -8.28 -3.56 -9.60
C SER A 110 -8.93 -4.93 -9.39
N LEU A 111 -8.33 -5.79 -8.55
CA LEU A 111 -8.90 -7.09 -8.20
C LEU A 111 -10.25 -6.94 -7.49
N TYR A 112 -10.38 -5.97 -6.59
CA TYR A 112 -11.64 -5.65 -5.92
C TYR A 112 -12.72 -5.19 -6.92
N LYS A 113 -12.40 -4.24 -7.80
CA LYS A 113 -13.33 -3.72 -8.81
C LYS A 113 -13.79 -4.77 -9.80
N LYS A 114 -12.93 -5.73 -10.15
CA LYS A 114 -13.26 -6.87 -11.02
C LYS A 114 -14.08 -7.95 -10.29
N GLY A 115 -14.33 -7.81 -9.00
CA GLY A 115 -15.02 -8.82 -8.18
C GLY A 115 -14.22 -10.12 -7.99
N ALA A 116 -12.92 -10.10 -8.28
CA ALA A 116 -12.03 -11.24 -8.15
C ALA A 116 -11.56 -11.50 -6.71
N ALA A 117 -11.76 -10.54 -5.82
CA ALA A 117 -11.38 -10.60 -4.42
C ALA A 117 -12.43 -9.95 -3.52
N SER A 118 -12.59 -10.48 -2.31
CA SER A 118 -13.49 -9.91 -1.30
C SER A 118 -12.90 -8.64 -0.67
N GLU A 119 -13.76 -7.77 -0.12
CA GLU A 119 -13.32 -6.56 0.57
C GLU A 119 -12.41 -6.87 1.75
N SER A 120 -12.71 -7.93 2.50
CA SER A 120 -11.90 -8.37 3.65
C SER A 120 -10.50 -8.83 3.25
N GLU A 121 -10.38 -9.55 2.14
CA GLU A 121 -9.08 -9.97 1.59
C GLU A 121 -8.30 -8.76 1.08
N CYS A 122 -8.94 -7.83 0.39
CA CYS A 122 -8.30 -6.60 -0.10
C CYS A 122 -7.78 -5.73 1.05
N LYS A 123 -8.56 -5.56 2.11
CA LYS A 123 -8.11 -4.85 3.32
C LYS A 123 -6.91 -5.53 3.96
N ARG A 124 -6.94 -6.85 4.09
CA ARG A 124 -5.85 -7.64 4.66
C ARG A 124 -4.59 -7.59 3.79
N ALA A 125 -4.73 -7.73 2.48
CA ALA A 125 -3.63 -7.62 1.53
C ALA A 125 -2.99 -6.22 1.57
N GLY A 126 -3.80 -5.16 1.66
CA GLY A 126 -3.32 -3.78 1.78
C GLY A 126 -2.46 -3.51 3.00
N LEU A 127 -2.57 -4.29 4.09
CA LEU A 127 -1.78 -4.11 5.30
C LEU A 127 -0.30 -4.50 5.13
N PHE A 128 0.03 -5.43 4.22
CA PHE A 128 1.42 -5.89 4.04
C PHE A 128 1.96 -5.66 2.62
N LEU A 129 1.11 -5.31 1.66
CA LEU A 129 1.54 -4.98 0.30
C LEU A 129 2.02 -3.52 0.13
N VAL A 130 2.11 -2.78 1.22
CA VAL A 130 2.69 -1.43 1.25
C VAL A 130 4.21 -1.56 1.40
N CYS A 131 4.91 -1.79 0.30
CA CYS A 131 6.37 -1.91 0.27
C CYS A 131 6.96 -0.99 -0.79
N SER A 132 8.21 -0.59 -0.59
CA SER A 132 8.94 0.22 -1.56
C SER A 132 9.52 -0.65 -2.67
N GLY A 133 9.54 -0.15 -3.89
CA GLY A 133 10.18 -0.86 -5.01
C GLY A 133 11.71 -0.82 -4.93
N PRO A 134 12.39 -1.76 -5.64
CA PRO A 134 13.85 -1.83 -5.67
C PRO A 134 14.47 -0.54 -6.26
N GLY A 135 13.81 0.10 -7.21
CA GLY A 135 14.26 1.38 -7.76
C GLY A 135 14.43 2.47 -6.71
N PHE A 136 13.52 2.54 -5.74
CA PHE A 136 13.65 3.49 -4.64
C PHE A 136 14.71 3.06 -3.61
N LEU A 137 14.67 1.81 -3.16
CA LEU A 137 15.58 1.36 -2.10
C LEU A 137 17.02 1.23 -2.57
N VAL A 138 17.26 0.71 -3.77
CA VAL A 138 18.62 0.50 -4.28
C VAL A 138 19.19 1.79 -4.84
N ASN A 139 18.47 2.51 -5.72
CA ASN A 139 19.03 3.70 -6.36
C ASN A 139 18.99 4.91 -5.44
N PHE A 140 17.82 5.23 -4.86
CA PHE A 140 17.72 6.45 -4.05
C PHE A 140 18.36 6.26 -2.68
N ILE A 141 17.95 5.25 -1.90
CA ILE A 141 18.51 5.07 -0.56
C ILE A 141 19.94 4.52 -0.64
N GLY A 142 20.16 3.42 -1.36
CA GLY A 142 21.49 2.78 -1.42
C GLY A 142 22.53 3.68 -2.07
N VAL A 143 22.33 4.08 -3.32
CA VAL A 143 23.34 4.80 -4.08
C VAL A 143 23.42 6.27 -3.70
N GLN A 144 22.29 6.99 -3.65
CA GLN A 144 22.35 8.44 -3.43
C GLN A 144 22.54 8.82 -1.96
N LEU A 145 21.89 8.13 -1.03
CA LEU A 145 21.97 8.50 0.38
C LEU A 145 23.19 7.87 1.08
N TYR A 146 23.43 6.57 0.82
CA TYR A 146 24.54 5.82 1.46
C TYR A 146 25.75 5.63 0.56
N SER A 147 25.72 6.06 -0.70
CA SER A 147 26.79 5.88 -1.68
C SER A 147 27.24 4.40 -1.84
N SER A 148 26.34 3.46 -1.57
CA SER A 148 26.59 2.03 -1.63
C SER A 148 25.37 1.28 -2.15
N ILE A 149 25.56 0.60 -3.27
CA ILE A 149 24.52 -0.26 -3.86
C ILE A 149 24.21 -1.48 -2.96
N GLU A 150 25.21 -1.97 -2.23
CA GLU A 150 25.10 -3.13 -1.34
C GLU A 150 24.14 -2.83 -0.19
N VAL A 151 24.23 -1.65 0.41
CA VAL A 151 23.32 -1.19 1.46
C VAL A 151 21.87 -1.15 0.93
N GLY A 152 21.67 -0.68 -0.30
CA GLY A 152 20.36 -0.67 -0.94
C GLY A 152 19.77 -2.07 -1.10
N PHE A 153 20.59 -3.05 -1.52
CA PHE A 153 20.15 -4.44 -1.62
C PHE A 153 19.84 -5.08 -0.26
N ILE A 154 20.65 -4.80 0.76
CA ILE A 154 20.42 -5.30 2.13
C ILE A 154 19.07 -4.78 2.65
N ILE A 155 18.79 -3.49 2.49
CA ILE A 155 17.52 -2.87 2.91
C ILE A 155 16.33 -3.47 2.13
N PHE A 156 16.51 -3.69 0.83
CA PHE A 156 15.47 -4.31 0.01
C PHE A 156 15.19 -5.77 0.44
N ALA A 157 16.24 -6.55 0.70
CA ALA A 157 16.10 -7.92 1.21
C ALA A 157 15.40 -7.96 2.57
N ALA A 158 15.77 -7.07 3.49
CA ALA A 158 15.13 -6.94 4.79
C ALA A 158 13.65 -6.58 4.67
N GLN A 159 13.29 -5.68 3.75
CA GLN A 159 11.90 -5.34 3.46
C GLN A 159 11.13 -6.55 2.90
N CYS A 160 11.70 -7.30 1.96
CA CYS A 160 11.06 -8.52 1.44
C CYS A 160 10.75 -9.51 2.57
N ILE A 161 11.72 -9.76 3.44
CA ILE A 161 11.54 -10.64 4.61
C ILE A 161 10.42 -10.11 5.51
N SER A 162 10.39 -8.80 5.80
CA SER A 162 9.34 -8.17 6.61
C SER A 162 7.96 -8.33 6.00
N VAL A 163 7.81 -8.16 4.69
CA VAL A 163 6.53 -8.37 3.98
C VAL A 163 6.03 -9.80 4.14
N PHE A 164 6.92 -10.79 4.00
CA PHE A 164 6.57 -12.19 4.19
C PHE A 164 6.20 -12.52 5.65
N ILE A 165 6.94 -12.00 6.63
CA ILE A 165 6.66 -12.18 8.06
C ILE A 165 5.31 -11.56 8.41
N LEU A 166 5.05 -10.32 7.98
CA LEU A 166 3.78 -9.63 8.24
C LEU A 166 2.60 -10.34 7.58
N GLY A 167 2.74 -10.76 6.32
CA GLY A 167 1.71 -11.50 5.62
C GLY A 167 1.39 -12.83 6.31
N PHE A 168 2.41 -13.53 6.81
CA PHE A 168 2.25 -14.77 7.57
C PHE A 168 1.61 -14.51 8.95
N ALA A 169 2.03 -13.47 9.66
CA ALA A 169 1.45 -13.09 10.96
C ALA A 169 -0.04 -12.73 10.83
N LEU A 170 -0.43 -11.98 9.79
CA LEU A 170 -1.81 -11.62 9.51
C LEU A 170 -2.73 -12.83 9.23
N LYS A 171 -2.17 -13.94 8.75
CA LYS A 171 -2.89 -15.21 8.61
C LYS A 171 -3.49 -15.69 9.94
N PHE A 172 -2.78 -15.48 11.05
CA PHE A 172 -3.23 -15.90 12.39
C PHE A 172 -4.12 -14.86 13.06
N VAL A 173 -3.76 -13.58 12.96
CA VAL A 173 -4.46 -12.49 13.63
C VAL A 173 -5.86 -12.25 13.05
N CYS A 174 -6.02 -12.34 11.73
CA CYS A 174 -7.30 -12.11 11.07
C CYS A 174 -8.22 -13.34 11.00
N ARG A 175 -7.83 -14.46 11.62
CA ARG A 175 -8.62 -15.70 11.61
C ARG A 175 -9.99 -15.55 12.25
N ASN A 176 -10.12 -14.74 13.29
CA ASN A 176 -11.35 -14.59 14.07
C ASN A 176 -12.35 -13.56 13.50
N LYS A 177 -11.95 -12.70 12.54
CA LYS A 177 -12.83 -11.66 11.97
C LYS A 177 -13.43 -12.00 10.60
N VAL A 178 -12.84 -12.97 9.90
CA VAL A 178 -13.27 -13.31 8.52
C VAL A 178 -14.52 -14.19 8.52
N ASP A 179 -14.67 -15.08 9.52
CA ASP A 179 -15.81 -15.97 9.60
C ASP A 179 -17.13 -15.23 9.96
N ASP A 180 -17.04 -14.12 10.70
CA ASP A 180 -18.22 -13.33 11.09
C ASP A 180 -18.74 -12.43 9.96
N ASN A 181 -17.84 -11.86 9.15
CA ASN A 181 -18.22 -10.96 8.04
C ASN A 181 -18.66 -11.71 6.78
N SER A 182 -18.11 -12.90 6.50
CA SER A 182 -18.49 -13.70 5.35
C SER A 182 -19.94 -14.22 5.46
N ASN A 183 -20.38 -14.54 6.67
CA ASN A 183 -21.78 -14.91 6.94
C ASN A 183 -22.74 -13.73 6.77
N SER A 184 -22.32 -12.53 7.17
CA SER A 184 -23.16 -11.32 7.03
C SER A 184 -23.30 -10.87 5.58
N GLU A 185 -22.25 -10.93 4.77
CA GLU A 185 -22.30 -10.55 3.34
C GLU A 185 -23.08 -11.59 2.48
N THR A 186 -22.97 -12.86 2.83
CA THR A 186 -23.74 -13.93 2.14
C THR A 186 -25.23 -13.80 2.43
N LEU A 187 -25.59 -13.41 3.64
CA LEU A 187 -26.98 -13.15 4.03
C LEU A 187 -27.56 -11.92 3.33
N ILE A 188 -26.77 -10.85 3.20
CA ILE A 188 -27.19 -9.62 2.50
C ILE A 188 -27.36 -9.86 0.99
N LYS A 189 -26.44 -10.63 0.34
CA LYS A 189 -26.57 -11.00 -1.06
C LYS A 189 -27.75 -11.94 -1.31
N LYS A 190 -28.03 -12.88 -0.43
CA LYS A 190 -29.23 -13.75 -0.51
C LYS A 190 -30.52 -12.94 -0.36
N LYS A 191 -30.55 -11.96 0.55
CA LYS A 191 -31.73 -11.09 0.75
C LYS A 191 -31.99 -10.21 -0.47
N LYS A 192 -30.95 -9.57 -1.05
CA LYS A 192 -31.08 -8.79 -2.29
C LYS A 192 -31.55 -9.61 -3.49
N LYS A 193 -31.12 -10.88 -3.58
CA LYS A 193 -31.53 -11.78 -4.67
C LYS A 193 -32.96 -12.31 -4.46
N GLY A 194 -33.40 -12.47 -3.22
CA GLY A 194 -34.79 -12.81 -2.87
C GLY A 194 -35.76 -11.67 -3.21
N ASP A 195 -35.41 -10.44 -2.85
CA ASP A 195 -36.26 -9.27 -3.10
C ASP A 195 -36.35 -8.87 -4.60
N ALA A 196 -35.38 -9.32 -5.42
CA ALA A 196 -35.40 -9.11 -6.88
C ALA A 196 -36.22 -10.17 -7.64
N LEU A 197 -36.56 -11.31 -7.00
CA LEU A 197 -37.38 -12.37 -7.58
C LEU A 197 -38.88 -12.25 -7.25
N VAL A 198 -39.25 -11.31 -6.38
CA VAL A 198 -40.63 -11.05 -5.93
C VAL A 198 -41.22 -9.79 -6.62
N LYS A 199 -40.48 -9.15 -7.51
CA LYS A 199 -40.94 -8.10 -8.42
C LYS A 199 -41.05 -8.65 -9.85
#